data_1432ded3e9d86c1e700d6c6ad2349ea6
#
_entry.id   1432ded3e9d86c1e700d6c6ad2349ea6
#
_cell.length_a   1.000
_cell.length_b   1.000
_cell.length_c   1.000
_cell.angle_alpha   90.00
_cell.angle_beta   90.00
_cell.angle_gamma   90.00
#
_symmetry.space_group_name_H-M   'P 1'
#
loop_
_entity.id
_entity.type
_entity.pdbx_description
1 polymer ?
#
loop_
_entity_poly.entity_id
_entity_poly.type
_entity_poly.pdbx_seq_one_letter_code
_entity_poly.pdbx_strand_id
1 'polypeptide(L)'
;MRTPQCMRARWLAVTLCAVGVSAHASGFTARDLAVIVNDADPLSAAIAGYYVSRRSIPPQNVLHLRFAAGRAALPVQEFAELHEQVLQRTPPQVQAYALTWAQPYRVGCMSITTAFAAGFDPAFCSERCTATRWSPYYNSNSRRPFDQFRLRPTMSIAATNLDQARQLIDRGVAADRSHGSGGRAYLVRTADRARNVRAATYADAKLMVNGALPVETPAVAPEARTDIMFYFIGIARVAGLATNRFLPGAIADHLTSFGGQLTGDAQMSSLRWLEAGATGSYGTVSEPCNLLGKFPNPGMVMKRYLAGETLIEAYWKSVAMPGQGIFIGEPLARPFGGAAGS
;
A
#
# COMPACT_ATOMS: atom_id res chain seq x y z
N MET A 1 -54.81 -70.80 2.55
CA MET A 1 -53.85 -70.16 1.60
C MET A 1 -53.76 -68.69 2.00
N ARG A 2 -52.62 -68.32 2.62
CA ARG A 2 -52.36 -66.95 3.08
C ARG A 2 -51.30 -66.34 2.15
N THR A 3 -51.63 -65.18 1.54
CA THR A 3 -50.73 -64.39 0.72
C THR A 3 -49.89 -63.48 1.59
N PRO A 4 -48.55 -63.33 1.31
CA PRO A 4 -47.73 -62.41 2.07
C PRO A 4 -47.82 -61.00 1.53
N GLN A 5 -47.99 -60.07 2.45
CA GLN A 5 -47.90 -58.61 2.21
C GLN A 5 -46.45 -58.14 2.00
N CYS A 6 -46.21 -57.49 0.87
CA CYS A 6 -44.92 -56.90 0.52
C CYS A 6 -44.80 -55.53 1.17
N MET A 7 -43.89 -55.36 2.16
CA MET A 7 -43.56 -54.08 2.80
C MET A 7 -42.64 -53.28 1.85
N ARG A 8 -43.15 -52.12 1.34
CA ARG A 8 -42.36 -51.16 0.58
C ARG A 8 -41.56 -50.26 1.52
N ALA A 9 -40.25 -50.42 1.56
CA ALA A 9 -39.34 -49.49 2.23
C ALA A 9 -39.24 -48.18 1.42
N ARG A 10 -39.62 -47.06 2.05
CA ARG A 10 -39.40 -45.70 1.49
C ARG A 10 -38.02 -45.22 1.89
N TRP A 11 -37.13 -45.10 0.93
CA TRP A 11 -35.84 -44.42 1.11
C TRP A 11 -36.08 -42.92 1.05
N LEU A 12 -35.84 -42.18 2.12
CA LEU A 12 -35.75 -40.73 2.18
C LEU A 12 -34.35 -40.34 1.70
N ALA A 13 -34.24 -39.78 0.51
CA ALA A 13 -33.01 -39.15 0.02
C ALA A 13 -32.87 -37.77 0.71
N VAL A 14 -31.96 -37.67 1.66
CA VAL A 14 -31.56 -36.38 2.22
C VAL A 14 -30.58 -35.71 1.24
N THR A 15 -31.06 -34.72 0.52
CA THR A 15 -30.22 -33.87 -0.34
C THR A 15 -29.48 -32.87 0.55
N LEU A 16 -28.21 -33.11 0.84
CA LEU A 16 -27.32 -32.12 1.46
C LEU A 16 -27.03 -31.01 0.43
N CYS A 17 -27.69 -29.87 0.54
CA CYS A 17 -27.25 -28.65 -0.15
C CYS A 17 -25.96 -28.15 0.50
N ALA A 18 -24.82 -28.44 -0.11
CA ALA A 18 -23.57 -27.80 0.23
C ALA A 18 -23.66 -26.33 -0.22
N VAL A 19 -23.93 -25.43 0.74
CA VAL A 19 -23.78 -24.00 0.54
C VAL A 19 -22.28 -23.73 0.44
N GLY A 20 -21.79 -23.64 -0.78
CA GLY A 20 -20.43 -23.21 -1.04
C GLY A 20 -20.28 -21.75 -0.60
N VAL A 21 -19.78 -21.53 0.61
CA VAL A 21 -19.31 -20.21 1.03
C VAL A 21 -18.10 -19.90 0.17
N SER A 22 -18.32 -19.11 -0.88
CA SER A 22 -17.21 -18.50 -1.63
C SER A 22 -16.46 -17.60 -0.66
N ALA A 23 -15.36 -18.10 -0.12
CA ALA A 23 -14.45 -17.30 0.69
C ALA A 23 -13.88 -16.19 -0.19
N HIS A 24 -14.55 -15.02 -0.17
CA HIS A 24 -13.99 -13.82 -0.78
C HIS A 24 -12.66 -13.54 -0.11
N ALA A 25 -11.65 -13.34 -0.94
CA ALA A 25 -10.30 -13.09 -0.48
C ALA A 25 -10.27 -11.80 0.37
N SER A 26 -10.32 -11.91 1.70
CA SER A 26 -10.20 -10.76 2.59
C SER A 26 -8.73 -10.34 2.69
N GLY A 27 -8.43 -9.07 2.37
CA GLY A 27 -7.14 -8.45 2.63
C GLY A 27 -6.86 -8.30 4.14
N PHE A 28 -5.76 -7.65 4.50
CA PHE A 28 -5.44 -7.37 5.90
C PHE A 28 -6.58 -6.64 6.62
N THR A 29 -6.69 -6.95 7.89
CA THR A 29 -7.64 -6.32 8.82
C THR A 29 -6.90 -5.55 9.91
N ALA A 30 -7.64 -4.84 10.77
CA ALA A 30 -7.08 -4.17 11.93
C ALA A 30 -6.30 -5.13 12.86
N ARG A 31 -6.64 -6.42 12.89
CA ARG A 31 -5.94 -7.43 13.70
C ARG A 31 -4.59 -7.83 13.14
N ASP A 32 -4.42 -7.69 11.82
CA ASP A 32 -3.18 -8.05 11.12
C ASP A 32 -2.18 -6.89 11.07
N LEU A 33 -2.58 -5.67 11.48
CA LEU A 33 -1.78 -4.46 11.43
C LEU A 33 -1.36 -4.01 12.83
N ALA A 34 -0.06 -3.68 13.00
CA ALA A 34 0.37 -2.90 14.17
C ALA A 34 0.73 -1.46 13.76
N VAL A 35 0.43 -0.53 14.65
CA VAL A 35 0.70 0.90 14.49
C VAL A 35 1.93 1.24 15.32
N ILE A 36 2.97 1.78 14.69
CA ILE A 36 4.21 2.20 15.34
C ILE A 36 4.17 3.72 15.53
N VAL A 37 4.33 4.14 16.78
CA VAL A 37 4.21 5.54 17.22
C VAL A 37 5.56 6.03 17.71
N ASN A 38 5.94 7.26 17.35
CA ASN A 38 7.05 7.96 17.97
C ASN A 38 6.53 8.89 19.08
N ASP A 39 6.70 8.52 20.34
CA ASP A 39 6.25 9.31 21.50
C ASP A 39 7.01 10.63 21.69
N ALA A 40 8.13 10.84 21.00
CA ALA A 40 8.83 12.11 21.01
C ALA A 40 8.32 13.09 19.93
N ASP A 41 7.38 12.65 19.09
CA ASP A 41 6.72 13.46 18.07
C ASP A 41 5.23 13.61 18.38
N PRO A 42 4.78 14.79 18.85
CA PRO A 42 3.37 15.03 19.13
C PRO A 42 2.44 14.78 17.93
N LEU A 43 2.93 15.04 16.70
CA LEU A 43 2.14 14.77 15.50
C LEU A 43 1.97 13.27 15.28
N SER A 44 3.04 12.47 15.46
CA SER A 44 2.98 11.01 15.37
C SER A 44 1.96 10.43 16.37
N ALA A 45 2.01 10.89 17.62
CA ALA A 45 1.06 10.45 18.65
C ALA A 45 -0.39 10.82 18.31
N ALA A 46 -0.63 12.04 17.80
CA ALA A 46 -1.95 12.50 17.40
C ALA A 46 -2.50 11.71 16.18
N ILE A 47 -1.67 11.43 15.18
CA ILE A 47 -2.02 10.59 14.03
C ILE A 47 -2.38 9.18 14.49
N ALA A 48 -1.56 8.59 15.34
CA ALA A 48 -1.79 7.25 15.88
C ALA A 48 -3.12 7.16 16.62
N GLY A 49 -3.40 8.08 17.55
CA GLY A 49 -4.66 8.12 18.31
C GLY A 49 -5.88 8.19 17.39
N TYR A 50 -5.82 9.04 16.38
CA TYR A 50 -6.90 9.16 15.40
C TYR A 50 -7.05 7.88 14.55
N TYR A 51 -5.97 7.33 14.03
CA TYR A 51 -5.99 6.12 13.21
C TYR A 51 -6.51 4.89 13.98
N VAL A 52 -5.99 4.68 15.18
CA VAL A 52 -6.41 3.59 16.08
C VAL A 52 -7.93 3.62 16.31
N SER A 53 -8.47 4.81 16.59
CA SER A 53 -9.92 5.00 16.76
C SER A 53 -10.69 4.71 15.48
N ARG A 54 -10.25 5.27 14.34
CA ARG A 54 -10.97 5.15 13.06
C ARG A 54 -10.98 3.74 12.48
N ARG A 55 -9.92 2.96 12.74
CA ARG A 55 -9.73 1.59 12.24
C ARG A 55 -9.98 0.51 13.29
N SER A 56 -10.32 0.89 14.53
CA SER A 56 -10.50 -0.05 15.64
C SER A 56 -9.29 -0.98 15.81
N ILE A 57 -8.09 -0.42 15.76
CA ILE A 57 -6.85 -1.18 15.94
C ILE A 57 -6.82 -1.71 17.39
N PRO A 58 -6.55 -3.01 17.60
CA PRO A 58 -6.45 -3.57 18.94
C PRO A 58 -5.35 -2.87 19.76
N PRO A 59 -5.57 -2.52 21.04
CA PRO A 59 -4.57 -1.81 21.86
C PRO A 59 -3.21 -2.50 21.91
N GLN A 60 -3.15 -3.82 21.92
CA GLN A 60 -1.91 -4.59 21.91
C GLN A 60 -1.12 -4.48 20.59
N ASN A 61 -1.74 -3.97 19.52
CA ASN A 61 -1.11 -3.72 18.24
C ASN A 61 -0.58 -2.28 18.13
N VAL A 62 -0.61 -1.47 19.19
CA VAL A 62 -0.02 -0.13 19.23
C VAL A 62 1.35 -0.22 19.87
N LEU A 63 2.40 0.07 19.12
CA LEU A 63 3.79 -0.08 19.52
C LEU A 63 4.44 1.30 19.68
N HIS A 64 4.88 1.61 20.87
CA HIS A 64 5.45 2.90 21.23
C HIS A 64 6.99 2.85 21.16
N LEU A 65 7.57 3.76 20.40
CA LEU A 65 9.02 4.02 20.31
C LEU A 65 9.30 5.45 20.74
N ARG A 66 10.57 5.74 21.01
CA ARG A 66 11.01 7.10 21.33
C ARG A 66 12.33 7.41 20.65
N PHE A 67 12.30 8.31 19.68
CA PHE A 67 13.49 8.80 18.95
C PHE A 67 13.29 10.26 18.54
N ALA A 68 14.40 10.99 18.26
CA ALA A 68 14.32 12.41 17.92
C ALA A 68 13.54 12.63 16.62
N ALA A 69 12.49 13.47 16.68
CA ALA A 69 11.67 13.87 15.55
C ALA A 69 12.41 14.83 14.60
N GLY A 70 11.84 15.05 13.39
CA GLY A 70 12.29 16.08 12.45
C GLY A 70 13.57 15.75 11.67
N ARG A 71 14.16 14.58 11.83
CA ARG A 71 15.32 14.12 11.07
C ARG A 71 14.88 13.42 9.78
N ALA A 72 15.58 13.69 8.67
CA ALA A 72 15.34 13.01 7.40
C ALA A 72 15.68 11.51 7.44
N ALA A 73 16.69 11.15 8.22
CA ALA A 73 17.22 9.79 8.32
C ALA A 73 17.46 9.36 9.77
N LEU A 74 17.25 8.09 10.07
CA LEU A 74 17.77 7.43 11.26
C LEU A 74 19.17 6.86 10.98
N PRO A 75 20.13 6.99 11.90
CA PRO A 75 21.36 6.20 11.88
C PRO A 75 21.04 4.70 11.93
N VAL A 76 21.84 3.90 11.22
CA VAL A 76 21.59 2.44 11.11
C VAL A 76 21.60 1.77 12.49
N GLN A 77 22.52 2.15 13.36
CA GLN A 77 22.62 1.57 14.71
C GLN A 77 21.40 1.93 15.58
N GLU A 78 20.99 3.20 15.59
CA GLU A 78 19.78 3.62 16.32
C GLU A 78 18.54 2.89 15.80
N PHE A 79 18.44 2.74 14.48
CA PHE A 79 17.35 1.96 13.89
C PHE A 79 17.36 0.50 14.32
N ALA A 80 18.53 -0.14 14.40
CA ALA A 80 18.63 -1.55 14.82
C ALA A 80 18.05 -1.76 16.24
N GLU A 81 18.36 -0.86 17.17
CA GLU A 81 17.83 -0.90 18.54
C GLU A 81 16.30 -0.69 18.59
N LEU A 82 15.77 0.26 17.79
CA LEU A 82 14.35 0.51 17.69
C LEU A 82 13.60 -0.66 17.03
N HIS A 83 14.19 -1.24 15.98
CA HIS A 83 13.62 -2.37 15.27
C HIS A 83 13.53 -3.61 16.15
N GLU A 84 14.56 -3.90 16.94
CA GLU A 84 14.56 -4.99 17.92
C GLU A 84 13.42 -4.82 18.94
N GLN A 85 13.22 -3.61 19.47
CA GLN A 85 12.10 -3.31 20.37
C GLN A 85 10.74 -3.58 19.72
N VAL A 86 10.59 -3.23 18.41
CA VAL A 86 9.37 -3.52 17.65
C VAL A 86 9.18 -5.03 17.51
N LEU A 87 10.22 -5.78 17.13
CA LEU A 87 10.13 -7.23 16.95
C LEU A 87 9.71 -7.94 18.23
N GLN A 88 10.27 -7.56 19.37
CA GLN A 88 9.97 -8.15 20.68
C GLN A 88 8.55 -7.88 21.15
N ARG A 89 7.98 -6.71 20.80
CA ARG A 89 6.64 -6.30 21.24
C ARG A 89 5.53 -6.60 20.26
N THR A 90 5.87 -6.95 19.02
CA THR A 90 4.86 -7.22 17.98
C THR A 90 4.12 -8.52 18.27
N PRO A 91 2.78 -8.48 18.41
CA PRO A 91 1.98 -9.69 18.56
C PRO A 91 2.14 -10.64 17.36
N PRO A 92 2.14 -11.97 17.58
CA PRO A 92 2.49 -12.96 16.55
C PRO A 92 1.54 -12.98 15.35
N GLN A 93 0.28 -12.56 15.52
CA GLN A 93 -0.70 -12.51 14.43
C GLN A 93 -0.44 -11.34 13.46
N VAL A 94 0.32 -10.31 13.85
CA VAL A 94 0.55 -9.11 13.04
C VAL A 94 1.37 -9.44 11.80
N GLN A 95 0.85 -9.03 10.64
CA GLN A 95 1.44 -9.29 9.33
C GLN A 95 2.00 -8.03 8.66
N ALA A 96 1.64 -6.83 9.14
CA ALA A 96 2.02 -5.56 8.55
C ALA A 96 2.19 -4.46 9.60
N TYR A 97 2.88 -3.37 9.23
CA TYR A 97 3.05 -2.19 10.07
C TYR A 97 2.52 -0.91 9.41
N ALA A 98 1.98 -0.02 10.23
CA ALA A 98 1.69 1.37 9.89
C ALA A 98 2.59 2.30 10.73
N LEU A 99 3.37 3.17 10.08
CA LEU A 99 4.13 4.22 10.73
C LEU A 99 3.29 5.50 10.76
N THR A 100 3.39 6.32 11.82
CA THR A 100 2.55 7.51 11.99
C THR A 100 3.33 8.83 11.84
N TRP A 101 4.29 8.86 10.92
CA TRP A 101 5.13 10.06 10.68
C TRP A 101 5.56 10.16 9.21
N ALA A 102 5.96 11.38 8.81
CA ALA A 102 6.60 11.63 7.51
C ALA A 102 8.14 11.62 7.60
N GLN A 103 8.70 11.87 8.77
CA GLN A 103 10.13 11.86 9.06
C GLN A 103 10.43 11.09 10.35
N PRO A 104 11.51 10.29 10.36
CA PRO A 104 12.47 10.02 9.28
C PRO A 104 11.86 9.18 8.17
N TYR A 105 12.26 9.43 6.91
CA TYR A 105 11.80 8.65 5.76
C TYR A 105 12.80 7.60 5.28
N ARG A 106 14.02 7.57 5.84
CA ARG A 106 15.06 6.58 5.47
C ARG A 106 15.93 6.15 6.63
N VAL A 107 16.59 5.00 6.45
CA VAL A 107 17.69 4.45 7.27
C VAL A 107 18.84 4.17 6.31
N GLY A 108 19.92 4.93 6.38
CA GLY A 108 20.97 4.85 5.36
C GLY A 108 20.41 5.08 3.96
N CYS A 109 20.58 4.10 3.07
CA CYS A 109 20.04 4.11 1.70
C CYS A 109 18.63 3.52 1.58
N MET A 110 18.17 2.74 2.56
CA MET A 110 16.85 2.11 2.57
C MET A 110 15.77 3.11 2.97
N SER A 111 14.57 2.94 2.42
CA SER A 111 13.39 3.62 2.96
C SER A 111 13.09 3.12 4.37
N ILE A 112 12.51 3.98 5.19
CA ILE A 112 12.08 3.61 6.55
C ILE A 112 11.04 2.48 6.52
N THR A 113 10.15 2.46 5.52
CA THR A 113 9.13 1.42 5.40
C THR A 113 9.76 0.07 5.05
N THR A 114 10.75 0.01 4.17
CA THR A 114 11.42 -1.25 3.88
C THR A 114 12.31 -1.70 5.04
N ALA A 115 12.96 -0.76 5.73
CA ALA A 115 13.75 -1.08 6.91
C ALA A 115 12.89 -1.70 8.03
N PHE A 116 11.71 -1.15 8.35
CA PHE A 116 10.80 -1.78 9.32
C PHE A 116 10.20 -3.11 8.83
N ALA A 117 10.03 -3.27 7.52
CA ALA A 117 9.46 -4.50 6.97
C ALA A 117 10.41 -5.71 7.03
N ALA A 118 11.72 -5.50 6.83
CA ALA A 118 12.70 -6.57 6.61
C ALA A 118 13.97 -6.46 7.47
N GLY A 119 14.11 -5.42 8.29
CA GLY A 119 15.38 -5.03 8.90
C GLY A 119 16.25 -4.22 7.94
N PHE A 120 17.28 -3.53 8.49
CA PHE A 120 18.28 -2.90 7.64
C PHE A 120 19.23 -3.96 7.08
N ASP A 121 19.36 -3.99 5.76
CA ASP A 121 20.26 -4.91 5.06
C ASP A 121 20.88 -4.20 3.83
N PRO A 122 22.22 -4.10 3.76
CA PRO A 122 22.89 -3.48 2.62
C PRO A 122 22.52 -4.08 1.25
N ALA A 123 22.03 -5.31 1.17
CA ALA A 123 21.60 -5.92 -0.08
C ALA A 123 20.35 -5.24 -0.69
N PHE A 124 19.61 -4.46 0.08
CA PHE A 124 18.54 -3.59 -0.42
C PHE A 124 19.05 -2.23 -0.92
N CYS A 125 20.33 -1.93 -0.74
CA CYS A 125 20.96 -0.70 -1.19
C CYS A 125 21.61 -0.87 -2.56
N SER A 126 21.66 0.23 -3.32
CA SER A 126 22.40 0.27 -4.57
C SER A 126 23.35 1.49 -4.53
N GLU A 127 24.63 1.24 -4.57
CA GLU A 127 25.64 2.30 -4.68
C GLU A 127 25.76 2.82 -6.12
N ARG A 128 25.32 2.02 -7.08
CA ARG A 128 25.30 2.31 -8.52
C ARG A 128 23.97 1.86 -9.11
N CYS A 129 23.77 2.08 -10.40
CA CYS A 129 22.55 1.65 -11.11
C CYS A 129 22.45 0.12 -11.26
N THR A 130 22.47 -0.60 -10.15
CA THR A 130 22.37 -2.06 -10.08
C THR A 130 21.04 -2.53 -9.47
N ALA A 131 20.68 -3.77 -9.77
CA ALA A 131 19.59 -4.44 -9.08
C ALA A 131 19.91 -4.60 -7.58
N THR A 132 18.88 -4.55 -6.76
CA THR A 132 18.97 -4.79 -5.32
C THR A 132 18.22 -6.06 -4.95
N ARG A 133 18.20 -6.44 -3.68
CA ARG A 133 17.45 -7.62 -3.21
C ARG A 133 15.99 -7.55 -3.62
N TRP A 134 15.48 -8.65 -4.16
CA TRP A 134 14.09 -8.83 -4.49
C TRP A 134 13.26 -9.12 -3.25
N SER A 135 12.04 -8.59 -3.22
CA SER A 135 11.06 -8.92 -2.19
C SER A 135 10.43 -10.28 -2.47
N PRO A 136 10.42 -11.22 -1.52
CA PRO A 136 9.69 -12.47 -1.69
C PRO A 136 8.17 -12.26 -1.72
N TYR A 137 7.70 -11.08 -1.31
CA TYR A 137 6.28 -10.72 -1.37
C TYR A 137 5.86 -10.18 -2.74
N TYR A 138 6.82 -9.87 -3.63
CA TYR A 138 6.52 -9.43 -5.00
C TYR A 138 5.70 -10.48 -5.74
N ASN A 139 4.57 -10.07 -6.32
CA ASN A 139 3.61 -10.92 -7.04
C ASN A 139 3.12 -12.17 -6.28
N SER A 140 3.31 -12.22 -4.97
CA SER A 140 2.91 -13.35 -4.14
C SER A 140 1.39 -13.37 -3.93
N ASN A 141 0.82 -14.58 -3.79
CA ASN A 141 -0.56 -14.79 -3.35
C ASN A 141 -0.68 -14.90 -1.83
N SER A 142 0.43 -14.78 -1.10
CA SER A 142 0.42 -14.84 0.35
C SER A 142 -0.45 -13.74 0.96
N ARG A 143 -1.18 -14.11 2.00
CA ARG A 143 -1.90 -13.22 2.90
C ARG A 143 -1.27 -13.15 4.29
N ARG A 144 -0.22 -13.92 4.49
CA ARG A 144 0.52 -13.99 5.75
C ARG A 144 2.02 -13.86 5.46
N PRO A 145 2.46 -12.68 4.99
CA PRO A 145 3.85 -12.50 4.55
C PRO A 145 4.86 -12.65 5.67
N PHE A 146 4.51 -12.33 6.91
CA PHE A 146 5.42 -12.55 8.02
C PHE A 146 5.61 -14.05 8.31
N ASP A 147 4.53 -14.83 8.28
CA ASP A 147 4.63 -16.26 8.54
C ASP A 147 5.44 -16.97 7.47
N GLN A 148 5.25 -16.59 6.20
CA GLN A 148 5.88 -17.25 5.06
C GLN A 148 7.27 -16.70 4.72
N PHE A 149 7.50 -15.40 4.87
CA PHE A 149 8.69 -14.73 4.35
C PHE A 149 9.47 -13.97 5.42
N ARG A 150 8.98 -13.92 6.65
CA ARG A 150 9.54 -13.08 7.73
C ARG A 150 9.60 -11.60 7.35
N LEU A 151 8.65 -11.15 6.53
CA LEU A 151 8.53 -9.78 6.05
C LEU A 151 7.17 -9.21 6.47
N ARG A 152 7.17 -8.04 7.11
CA ARG A 152 5.95 -7.28 7.43
C ARG A 152 5.84 -6.05 6.52
N PRO A 153 5.05 -6.10 5.43
CA PRO A 153 4.80 -4.91 4.63
C PRO A 153 4.53 -3.71 5.53
N THR A 154 5.21 -2.60 5.26
CA THR A 154 5.11 -1.40 6.09
C THR A 154 4.73 -0.20 5.23
N MET A 155 3.82 0.65 5.73
CA MET A 155 3.38 1.86 5.05
C MET A 155 3.31 3.01 6.06
N SER A 156 3.68 4.23 5.64
CA SER A 156 3.59 5.40 6.51
C SER A 156 2.29 6.17 6.25
N ILE A 157 1.52 6.43 7.30
CA ILE A 157 0.44 7.41 7.32
C ILE A 157 1.11 8.78 7.42
N ALA A 158 1.68 9.23 6.30
CA ALA A 158 2.54 10.38 6.24
C ALA A 158 1.75 11.67 6.04
N ALA A 159 1.98 12.63 6.92
CA ALA A 159 1.42 13.98 6.82
C ALA A 159 2.36 14.98 7.50
N THR A 160 2.23 16.28 7.17
CA THR A 160 2.97 17.37 7.80
C THR A 160 2.17 18.10 8.89
N ASN A 161 0.88 17.82 8.99
CA ASN A 161 0.00 18.29 10.05
C ASN A 161 -1.17 17.30 10.26
N LEU A 162 -1.88 17.48 11.38
CA LEU A 162 -2.95 16.56 11.78
C LEU A 162 -4.16 16.61 10.85
N ASP A 163 -4.50 17.75 10.26
CA ASP A 163 -5.66 17.85 9.38
C ASP A 163 -5.45 17.09 8.07
N GLN A 164 -4.25 17.14 7.51
CA GLN A 164 -3.88 16.31 6.36
C GLN A 164 -3.95 14.82 6.70
N ALA A 165 -3.47 14.43 7.88
CA ALA A 165 -3.53 13.04 8.35
C ALA A 165 -4.97 12.56 8.52
N ARG A 166 -5.85 13.37 9.14
CA ARG A 166 -7.28 13.08 9.29
C ARG A 166 -7.96 12.89 7.94
N GLN A 167 -7.74 13.82 7.00
CA GLN A 167 -8.28 13.72 5.64
C GLN A 167 -7.83 12.45 4.93
N LEU A 168 -6.55 12.08 5.06
CA LEU A 168 -6.02 10.83 4.49
C LEU A 168 -6.70 9.60 5.10
N ILE A 169 -6.77 9.53 6.42
CA ILE A 169 -7.37 8.42 7.15
C ILE A 169 -8.87 8.30 6.82
N ASP A 170 -9.60 9.40 6.82
CA ASP A 170 -11.03 9.40 6.52
C ASP A 170 -11.33 8.98 5.08
N ARG A 171 -10.51 9.39 4.11
CA ARG A 171 -10.61 8.88 2.73
C ARG A 171 -10.38 7.38 2.64
N GLY A 172 -9.37 6.88 3.37
CA GLY A 172 -9.09 5.45 3.40
C GLY A 172 -10.24 4.64 4.01
N VAL A 173 -10.82 5.13 5.11
CA VAL A 173 -12.01 4.50 5.74
C VAL A 173 -13.24 4.61 4.82
N ALA A 174 -13.43 5.73 4.15
CA ALA A 174 -14.52 5.91 3.20
C ALA A 174 -14.39 5.00 1.97
N ALA A 175 -13.16 4.66 1.59
CA ALA A 175 -12.89 3.76 0.47
C ALA A 175 -13.53 2.39 0.63
N ASP A 176 -13.56 1.83 1.83
CA ASP A 176 -14.10 0.49 2.11
C ASP A 176 -15.61 0.36 1.80
N ARG A 177 -16.30 1.48 1.64
CA ARG A 177 -17.74 1.54 1.33
C ARG A 177 -18.02 2.05 -0.09
N SER A 178 -16.98 2.40 -0.84
CA SER A 178 -17.15 3.04 -2.16
C SER A 178 -17.41 2.05 -3.29
N HIS A 179 -17.11 0.78 -3.09
CA HIS A 179 -17.13 -0.28 -4.11
C HIS A 179 -16.32 0.07 -5.38
N GLY A 180 -15.46 1.09 -5.31
CA GLY A 180 -14.62 1.55 -6.42
C GLY A 180 -15.38 2.00 -7.67
N SER A 181 -16.70 2.23 -7.56
CA SER A 181 -17.56 2.53 -8.71
C SER A 181 -17.22 3.86 -9.37
N GLY A 182 -17.25 3.89 -10.70
CA GLY A 182 -17.01 5.10 -11.51
C GLY A 182 -15.55 5.53 -11.65
N GLY A 183 -14.61 4.74 -11.12
CA GLY A 183 -13.18 5.08 -11.17
C GLY A 183 -12.54 4.79 -12.52
N ARG A 184 -11.46 5.54 -12.81
CA ARG A 184 -10.66 5.43 -14.04
C ARG A 184 -9.17 5.40 -13.72
N ALA A 185 -8.39 4.71 -14.53
CA ALA A 185 -6.92 4.71 -14.49
C ALA A 185 -6.36 5.64 -15.57
N TYR A 186 -5.43 6.50 -15.17
CA TYR A 186 -4.64 7.36 -16.03
C TYR A 186 -3.18 6.93 -16.01
N LEU A 187 -2.72 6.31 -17.10
CA LEU A 187 -1.34 5.88 -17.30
C LEU A 187 -0.66 6.87 -18.25
N VAL A 188 -0.08 7.92 -17.69
CA VAL A 188 0.35 9.10 -18.46
C VAL A 188 1.70 8.89 -19.10
N ARG A 189 1.79 9.09 -20.42
CA ARG A 189 3.03 9.10 -21.18
C ARG A 189 3.60 10.53 -21.19
N THR A 190 4.89 10.66 -20.95
CA THR A 190 5.56 11.97 -20.95
C THR A 190 6.72 12.01 -21.95
N ALA A 191 7.19 13.21 -22.27
CA ALA A 191 8.40 13.41 -23.07
C ALA A 191 9.70 13.23 -22.25
N ASP A 192 9.62 13.09 -20.92
CA ASP A 192 10.77 12.85 -20.04
C ASP A 192 11.25 11.40 -20.20
N ARG A 193 12.15 11.18 -21.17
CA ARG A 193 12.64 9.84 -21.52
C ARG A 193 13.21 9.08 -20.31
N ALA A 194 13.89 9.78 -19.41
CA ALA A 194 14.53 9.15 -18.26
C ALA A 194 13.48 8.64 -17.23
N ARG A 195 12.35 9.34 -17.06
CA ARG A 195 11.32 8.99 -16.08
C ARG A 195 10.13 8.27 -16.69
N ASN A 196 9.92 8.40 -18.00
CA ASN A 196 8.82 7.75 -18.72
C ASN A 196 9.06 6.24 -19.00
N VAL A 197 10.13 5.66 -18.49
CA VAL A 197 10.49 4.24 -18.73
C VAL A 197 9.36 3.27 -18.35
N ARG A 198 8.57 3.60 -17.33
CA ARG A 198 7.41 2.81 -16.90
C ARG A 198 6.29 2.73 -17.94
N ALA A 199 6.23 3.68 -18.88
CA ALA A 199 5.26 3.67 -19.97
C ALA A 199 5.37 2.43 -20.89
N ALA A 200 6.52 1.75 -20.90
CA ALA A 200 6.69 0.48 -21.61
C ALA A 200 5.77 -0.63 -21.07
N THR A 201 5.33 -0.54 -19.81
CA THR A 201 4.45 -1.54 -19.16
C THR A 201 2.96 -1.23 -19.28
N TYR A 202 2.56 -0.10 -19.89
CA TYR A 202 1.17 0.35 -19.86
C TYR A 202 0.22 -0.50 -20.71
N ALA A 203 0.70 -1.07 -21.82
CA ALA A 203 -0.09 -2.00 -22.62
C ALA A 203 -0.44 -3.26 -21.82
N ASP A 204 0.56 -3.86 -21.17
CA ASP A 204 0.37 -5.02 -20.31
C ASP A 204 -0.52 -4.69 -19.10
N ALA A 205 -0.34 -3.49 -18.51
CA ALA A 205 -1.18 -3.03 -17.41
C ALA A 205 -2.66 -2.98 -17.79
N LYS A 206 -2.98 -2.50 -19.01
CA LYS A 206 -4.35 -2.48 -19.54
C LYS A 206 -4.91 -3.90 -19.72
N LEU A 207 -4.10 -4.82 -20.23
CA LEU A 207 -4.50 -6.24 -20.35
C LEU A 207 -4.73 -6.89 -18.98
N MET A 208 -3.86 -6.61 -17.99
CA MET A 208 -3.99 -7.16 -16.64
C MET A 208 -5.26 -6.72 -15.91
N VAL A 209 -5.76 -5.53 -16.20
CA VAL A 209 -7.03 -5.00 -15.65
C VAL A 209 -8.24 -5.63 -16.30
N ASN A 210 -8.11 -6.12 -17.54
CA ASN A 210 -9.11 -6.90 -18.26
C ASN A 210 -10.52 -6.27 -18.25
N GLY A 211 -10.61 -4.95 -18.47
CA GLY A 211 -11.88 -4.23 -18.53
C GLY A 211 -12.55 -3.97 -17.17
N ALA A 212 -11.97 -4.38 -16.04
CA ALA A 212 -12.55 -4.16 -14.71
C ALA A 212 -12.72 -2.66 -14.36
N LEU A 213 -11.93 -1.77 -15.00
CA LEU A 213 -12.15 -0.32 -15.01
C LEU A 213 -11.61 0.28 -16.33
N PRO A 214 -12.10 1.48 -16.74
CA PRO A 214 -11.54 2.18 -17.88
C PRO A 214 -10.09 2.60 -17.66
N VAL A 215 -9.21 2.35 -18.64
CA VAL A 215 -7.79 2.74 -18.62
C VAL A 215 -7.50 3.68 -19.78
N GLU A 216 -7.05 4.90 -19.48
CA GLU A 216 -6.59 5.89 -20.45
C GLU A 216 -5.06 6.00 -20.43
N THR A 217 -4.47 6.27 -21.59
CA THR A 217 -3.01 6.47 -21.74
C THR A 217 -2.71 7.82 -22.39
N PRO A 218 -3.03 8.95 -21.73
CA PRO A 218 -2.84 10.27 -22.33
C PRO A 218 -1.35 10.63 -22.45
N ALA A 219 -1.04 11.51 -23.43
CA ALA A 219 0.30 12.07 -23.63
C ALA A 219 0.55 13.34 -22.80
N VAL A 220 -0.48 13.85 -22.14
CA VAL A 220 -0.42 15.04 -21.29
C VAL A 220 -1.08 14.70 -19.94
N ALA A 221 -0.53 15.25 -18.86
CA ALA A 221 -1.11 15.08 -17.52
C ALA A 221 -2.58 15.54 -17.53
N PRO A 222 -3.54 14.69 -17.08
CA PRO A 222 -4.95 15.08 -17.03
C PRO A 222 -5.19 16.17 -15.99
N GLU A 223 -6.06 17.10 -16.32
CA GLU A 223 -6.51 18.19 -15.46
C GLU A 223 -8.04 18.18 -15.35
N ALA A 224 -8.56 18.73 -14.26
CA ALA A 224 -10.00 18.84 -13.95
C ALA A 224 -10.78 17.51 -14.03
N ARG A 225 -10.10 16.39 -13.75
CA ARG A 225 -10.74 15.07 -13.66
C ARG A 225 -11.36 14.85 -12.29
N THR A 226 -12.49 14.16 -12.27
CA THR A 226 -13.26 13.89 -11.04
C THR A 226 -13.40 12.41 -10.71
N ASP A 227 -12.79 11.54 -11.51
CA ASP A 227 -12.97 10.09 -11.53
C ASP A 227 -11.66 9.31 -11.34
N ILE A 228 -10.60 9.95 -10.79
CA ILE A 228 -9.28 9.33 -10.69
C ILE A 228 -9.28 8.27 -9.58
N MET A 229 -9.13 7.01 -9.98
CA MET A 229 -8.84 5.89 -9.07
C MET A 229 -7.37 5.48 -9.12
N PHE A 230 -6.74 5.56 -10.29
CA PHE A 230 -5.31 5.29 -10.47
C PHE A 230 -4.68 6.36 -11.37
N TYR A 231 -3.50 6.85 -10.95
CA TYR A 231 -2.75 7.83 -11.72
C TYR A 231 -1.25 7.50 -11.66
N PHE A 232 -0.67 7.13 -12.79
CA PHE A 232 0.74 6.81 -12.91
C PHE A 232 1.41 7.64 -14.00
N ILE A 233 2.51 8.32 -13.66
CA ILE A 233 3.24 9.19 -14.57
C ILE A 233 4.75 9.06 -14.33
N GLY A 234 5.58 9.42 -15.29
CA GLY A 234 7.03 9.51 -15.16
C GLY A 234 7.51 10.93 -15.44
N ILE A 235 7.75 11.72 -14.38
CA ILE A 235 8.21 13.12 -14.46
C ILE A 235 8.70 13.60 -13.09
N ALA A 236 9.58 14.61 -13.05
CA ALA A 236 10.11 15.12 -11.78
C ALA A 236 9.10 15.93 -10.95
N ARG A 237 8.18 16.64 -11.61
CA ARG A 237 7.08 17.43 -11.00
C ARG A 237 5.82 17.32 -11.85
N VAL A 238 4.69 17.08 -11.22
CA VAL A 238 3.39 16.99 -11.88
C VAL A 238 2.66 18.32 -11.72
N ALA A 239 2.30 18.93 -12.84
CA ALA A 239 1.48 20.14 -12.85
C ALA A 239 -0.01 19.80 -12.67
N GLY A 240 -0.83 20.79 -12.31
CA GLY A 240 -2.28 20.67 -12.30
C GLY A 240 -2.88 19.72 -11.27
N LEU A 241 -2.13 19.21 -10.29
CA LEU A 241 -2.65 18.25 -9.30
C LEU A 241 -3.88 18.76 -8.56
N ALA A 242 -3.88 20.03 -8.18
CA ALA A 242 -4.95 20.66 -7.39
C ALA A 242 -6.27 20.80 -8.17
N THR A 243 -6.25 20.67 -9.50
CA THR A 243 -7.47 20.71 -10.33
C THR A 243 -8.21 19.39 -10.37
N ASN A 244 -7.53 18.30 -10.00
CA ASN A 244 -8.07 16.95 -10.05
C ASN A 244 -8.75 16.54 -8.74
N ARG A 245 -9.70 15.62 -8.83
CA ARG A 245 -10.33 14.96 -7.69
C ARG A 245 -10.04 13.46 -7.75
N PHE A 246 -9.54 12.96 -6.65
CA PHE A 246 -9.24 11.55 -6.44
C PHE A 246 -10.41 10.88 -5.69
N LEU A 247 -10.81 9.71 -6.14
CA LEU A 247 -11.82 8.92 -5.45
C LEU A 247 -11.26 8.36 -4.13
N PRO A 248 -12.10 8.11 -3.12
CA PRO A 248 -11.67 7.40 -1.92
C PRO A 248 -10.99 6.08 -2.25
N GLY A 249 -9.79 5.86 -1.72
CA GLY A 249 -8.97 4.70 -2.05
C GLY A 249 -8.03 4.90 -3.26
N ALA A 250 -8.05 6.05 -3.93
CA ALA A 250 -7.22 6.26 -5.12
C ALA A 250 -5.72 6.12 -4.86
N ILE A 251 -5.04 5.52 -5.83
CA ILE A 251 -3.59 5.30 -5.85
C ILE A 251 -2.96 6.19 -6.93
N ALA A 252 -1.95 6.99 -6.54
CA ALA A 252 -1.26 7.86 -7.47
C ALA A 252 0.21 8.01 -7.14
N ASP A 253 1.08 7.86 -8.13
CA ASP A 253 2.52 8.09 -7.98
C ASP A 253 3.18 8.57 -9.26
N HIS A 254 4.38 9.13 -9.11
CA HIS A 254 5.24 9.52 -10.21
C HIS A 254 6.61 8.88 -10.08
N LEU A 255 7.12 8.35 -11.18
CA LEU A 255 8.46 7.82 -11.26
C LEU A 255 9.44 8.99 -11.32
N THR A 256 10.22 9.15 -10.24
CA THR A 256 11.34 10.11 -10.15
C THR A 256 12.32 9.65 -9.07
N SER A 257 13.56 10.21 -9.06
CA SER A 257 14.63 9.70 -8.19
C SER A 257 14.41 9.95 -6.71
N PHE A 258 13.77 11.08 -6.33
CA PHE A 258 13.71 11.54 -4.93
C PHE A 258 12.28 11.87 -4.45
N GLY A 259 11.26 11.34 -5.10
CA GLY A 259 9.88 11.53 -4.67
C GLY A 259 9.57 11.01 -3.26
N GLY A 260 10.38 10.10 -2.75
CA GLY A 260 10.27 9.56 -1.38
C GLY A 260 10.98 10.39 -0.30
N GLN A 261 11.72 11.44 -0.68
CA GLN A 261 12.22 12.44 0.27
C GLN A 261 11.05 13.35 0.68
N LEU A 262 10.23 12.87 1.63
CA LEU A 262 8.88 13.38 1.86
C LEU A 262 8.84 14.88 2.22
N THR A 263 9.87 15.39 2.87
CA THR A 263 10.00 16.80 3.26
C THR A 263 11.07 17.55 2.46
N GLY A 264 11.64 16.91 1.44
CA GLY A 264 12.57 17.52 0.48
C GLY A 264 11.85 18.25 -0.65
N ASP A 265 12.57 19.08 -1.37
CA ASP A 265 12.06 19.96 -2.44
C ASP A 265 12.78 19.82 -3.80
N ALA A 266 13.88 19.07 -3.86
CA ALA A 266 14.66 18.87 -5.07
C ALA A 266 13.81 18.34 -6.25
N GLN A 267 12.88 17.44 -5.94
CA GLN A 267 11.84 16.96 -6.86
C GLN A 267 10.49 16.98 -6.13
N MET A 268 9.40 16.77 -6.85
CA MET A 268 8.09 16.72 -6.18
C MET A 268 8.04 15.57 -5.19
N SER A 269 7.72 15.86 -3.94
CA SER A 269 7.49 14.83 -2.92
C SER A 269 6.21 14.04 -3.21
N SER A 270 6.23 12.73 -2.96
CA SER A 270 5.04 11.88 -3.04
C SER A 270 3.93 12.28 -2.05
N LEU A 271 4.24 13.06 -1.00
CA LEU A 271 3.20 13.68 -0.15
C LEU A 271 2.24 14.58 -0.93
N ARG A 272 2.69 15.20 -2.02
CA ARG A 272 1.83 16.08 -2.85
C ARG A 272 0.63 15.33 -3.42
N TRP A 273 0.75 14.02 -3.67
CA TRP A 273 -0.36 13.19 -4.08
C TRP A 273 -1.40 13.02 -2.98
N LEU A 274 -0.95 12.77 -1.73
CA LEU A 274 -1.85 12.64 -0.58
C LEU A 274 -2.56 13.97 -0.28
N GLU A 275 -1.86 15.08 -0.38
CA GLU A 275 -2.42 16.44 -0.22
C GLU A 275 -3.44 16.77 -1.32
N ALA A 276 -3.21 16.30 -2.54
CA ALA A 276 -4.15 16.45 -3.66
C ALA A 276 -5.39 15.53 -3.55
N GLY A 277 -5.40 14.57 -2.59
CA GLY A 277 -6.55 13.70 -2.35
C GLY A 277 -6.35 12.22 -2.66
N ALA A 278 -5.19 11.79 -3.15
CA ALA A 278 -4.89 10.36 -3.27
C ALA A 278 -4.82 9.69 -1.89
N THR A 279 -5.17 8.41 -1.80
CA THR A 279 -5.15 7.63 -0.55
C THR A 279 -3.84 6.88 -0.38
N GLY A 280 -3.12 6.62 -1.47
CA GLY A 280 -1.80 6.00 -1.44
C GLY A 280 -0.87 6.57 -2.49
N SER A 281 0.43 6.61 -2.16
CA SER A 281 1.51 7.02 -3.06
C SER A 281 2.81 6.27 -2.77
N TYR A 282 3.77 6.43 -3.65
CA TYR A 282 5.09 5.82 -3.59
C TYR A 282 6.15 6.78 -4.11
N GLY A 283 7.35 6.71 -3.54
CA GLY A 283 8.52 7.43 -4.05
C GLY A 283 9.82 6.81 -3.54
N THR A 284 10.94 7.12 -4.17
CA THR A 284 12.26 6.63 -3.76
C THR A 284 13.01 7.66 -2.94
N VAL A 285 13.69 7.21 -1.86
CA VAL A 285 14.41 8.07 -0.89
C VAL A 285 15.89 8.27 -1.24
N SER A 286 16.41 7.42 -2.11
CA SER A 286 17.76 7.46 -2.67
C SER A 286 17.69 7.10 -4.15
N GLU A 287 18.74 7.42 -4.94
CA GLU A 287 18.72 7.25 -6.40
C GLU A 287 18.43 5.79 -6.81
N PRO A 288 17.28 5.50 -7.44
CA PRO A 288 16.88 4.16 -7.85
C PRO A 288 17.42 3.80 -9.24
N CYS A 289 17.91 4.80 -9.99
CA CYS A 289 18.07 4.75 -11.44
C CYS A 289 16.74 4.36 -12.14
N ASN A 290 16.76 4.11 -13.44
CA ASN A 290 15.54 3.78 -14.21
C ASN A 290 15.17 2.29 -14.14
N LEU A 291 15.49 1.61 -13.05
CA LEU A 291 15.21 0.20 -12.86
C LEU A 291 13.73 -0.01 -12.48
N LEU A 292 12.93 -0.50 -13.43
CA LEU A 292 11.47 -0.67 -13.27
C LEU A 292 11.09 -1.49 -12.03
N GLY A 293 11.90 -2.48 -11.66
CA GLY A 293 11.65 -3.29 -10.46
C GLY A 293 11.70 -2.53 -9.13
N LYS A 294 12.26 -1.31 -9.12
CA LYS A 294 12.29 -0.43 -7.95
C LYS A 294 11.05 0.48 -7.83
N PHE A 295 10.13 0.37 -8.76
CA PHE A 295 8.89 1.16 -8.79
C PHE A 295 7.68 0.24 -8.88
N PRO A 296 6.50 0.71 -8.43
CA PRO A 296 5.28 -0.06 -8.59
C PRO A 296 4.98 -0.36 -10.06
N ASN A 297 4.71 -1.63 -10.36
CA ASN A 297 4.18 -2.02 -11.66
C ASN A 297 2.69 -1.65 -11.70
N PRO A 298 2.24 -0.75 -12.59
CA PRO A 298 0.86 -0.26 -12.61
C PRO A 298 -0.18 -1.36 -12.80
N GLY A 299 0.09 -2.32 -13.71
CA GLY A 299 -0.82 -3.43 -13.95
C GLY A 299 -1.00 -4.32 -12.73
N MET A 300 0.11 -4.59 -12.03
CA MET A 300 0.08 -5.44 -10.84
C MET A 300 -0.63 -4.77 -9.67
N VAL A 301 -0.33 -3.49 -9.37
CA VAL A 301 -1.02 -2.80 -8.28
C VAL A 301 -2.51 -2.68 -8.56
N MET A 302 -2.91 -2.33 -9.78
CA MET A 302 -4.32 -2.28 -10.18
C MET A 302 -4.99 -3.65 -10.06
N LYS A 303 -4.41 -4.70 -10.64
CA LYS A 303 -4.96 -6.07 -10.58
C LYS A 303 -5.17 -6.55 -9.15
N ARG A 304 -4.18 -6.36 -8.26
CA ARG A 304 -4.26 -6.78 -6.86
C ARG A 304 -5.31 -6.01 -6.09
N TYR A 305 -5.35 -4.70 -6.26
CA TYR A 305 -6.31 -3.83 -5.59
C TYR A 305 -7.74 -4.11 -6.05
N LEU A 306 -7.97 -4.26 -7.37
CA LEU A 306 -9.25 -4.67 -7.96
C LEU A 306 -9.71 -6.05 -7.48
N ALA A 307 -8.78 -6.95 -7.14
CA ALA A 307 -9.09 -8.24 -6.53
C ALA A 307 -9.47 -8.15 -5.04
N GLY A 308 -9.54 -6.94 -4.46
CA GLY A 308 -9.96 -6.70 -3.10
C GLY A 308 -8.85 -6.82 -2.05
N GLU A 309 -7.58 -6.81 -2.46
CA GLU A 309 -6.46 -6.65 -1.52
C GLU A 309 -6.45 -5.22 -0.96
N THR A 310 -5.87 -5.03 0.23
CA THR A 310 -5.69 -3.71 0.82
C THR A 310 -4.63 -2.90 0.07
N LEU A 311 -4.62 -1.58 0.27
CA LEU A 311 -3.66 -0.68 -0.36
C LEU A 311 -2.21 -1.10 -0.09
N ILE A 312 -1.88 -1.44 1.15
CA ILE A 312 -0.53 -1.88 1.49
C ILE A 312 -0.15 -3.19 0.80
N GLU A 313 -1.07 -4.17 0.69
CA GLU A 313 -0.81 -5.43 -0.01
C GLU A 313 -0.58 -5.20 -1.50
N ALA A 314 -1.47 -4.45 -2.15
CA ALA A 314 -1.39 -4.18 -3.59
C ALA A 314 -0.09 -3.44 -3.96
N TYR A 315 0.32 -2.44 -3.17
CA TYR A 315 1.58 -1.74 -3.40
C TYR A 315 2.80 -2.64 -3.20
N TRP A 316 2.90 -3.31 -2.06
CA TRP A 316 4.07 -4.14 -1.76
C TRP A 316 4.25 -5.29 -2.77
N LYS A 317 3.16 -5.91 -3.19
CA LYS A 317 3.19 -6.96 -4.22
C LYS A 317 3.54 -6.46 -5.62
N SER A 318 3.52 -5.17 -5.85
CA SER A 318 3.81 -4.55 -7.15
C SER A 318 5.24 -4.05 -7.32
N VAL A 319 6.08 -4.06 -6.25
CA VAL A 319 7.47 -3.59 -6.27
C VAL A 319 8.41 -4.76 -6.03
N ALA A 320 9.22 -5.07 -7.04
CA ALA A 320 10.15 -6.20 -6.97
C ALA A 320 11.36 -5.92 -6.05
N MET A 321 11.90 -4.71 -6.10
CA MET A 321 13.08 -4.26 -5.36
C MET A 321 12.74 -3.05 -4.48
N PRO A 322 12.06 -3.24 -3.32
CA PRO A 322 11.48 -2.15 -2.54
C PRO A 322 12.49 -1.36 -1.70
N GLY A 323 13.76 -1.77 -1.63
CA GLY A 323 14.74 -1.24 -0.69
C GLY A 323 14.78 0.28 -0.57
N GLN A 324 14.76 0.98 -1.71
CA GLN A 324 14.83 2.44 -1.78
C GLN A 324 13.45 3.13 -1.80
N GLY A 325 12.38 2.36 -1.86
CA GLY A 325 11.00 2.85 -2.00
C GLY A 325 10.27 3.03 -0.68
N ILE A 326 9.71 4.20 -0.45
CA ILE A 326 8.81 4.46 0.67
C ILE A 326 7.36 4.36 0.20
N PHE A 327 6.59 3.58 0.93
CA PHE A 327 5.14 3.41 0.74
C PHE A 327 4.42 4.34 1.71
N ILE A 328 3.57 5.21 1.19
CA ILE A 328 2.81 6.16 2.02
C ILE A 328 1.33 6.11 1.68
N GLY A 329 0.47 6.26 2.69
CA GLY A 329 -0.97 6.23 2.52
C GLY A 329 -1.72 5.67 3.71
N GLU A 330 -2.98 5.31 3.50
CA GLU A 330 -3.81 4.63 4.48
C GLU A 330 -3.77 3.11 4.22
N PRO A 331 -3.07 2.31 5.05
CA PRO A 331 -2.71 0.92 4.73
C PRO A 331 -3.87 -0.02 4.43
N LEU A 332 -5.00 0.14 5.14
CA LEU A 332 -6.14 -0.78 5.10
C LEU A 332 -7.23 -0.38 4.09
N ALA A 333 -7.07 0.74 3.36
CA ALA A 333 -8.02 1.15 2.33
C ALA A 333 -8.26 0.02 1.33
N ARG A 334 -9.54 -0.29 1.05
CA ARG A 334 -9.94 -1.45 0.25
C ARG A 334 -11.23 -1.20 -0.52
N PRO A 335 -11.24 -0.29 -1.52
CA PRO A 335 -12.46 0.08 -2.24
C PRO A 335 -13.12 -1.06 -3.02
N PHE A 336 -12.35 -2.08 -3.40
CA PHE A 336 -12.82 -3.23 -4.17
C PHE A 336 -13.02 -4.48 -3.29
N GLY A 337 -12.79 -4.39 -2.00
CA GLY A 337 -13.09 -5.46 -1.06
C GLY A 337 -14.61 -5.60 -0.92
N GLY A 338 -15.15 -6.82 -1.07
CA GLY A 338 -16.53 -7.09 -0.70
C GLY A 338 -16.80 -6.69 0.76
N ALA A 339 -18.04 -6.34 1.10
CA ALA A 339 -18.41 -6.09 2.47
C ALA A 339 -17.93 -7.25 3.34
N ALA A 340 -17.15 -6.97 4.39
CA ALA A 340 -16.92 -7.95 5.42
C ALA A 340 -18.30 -8.37 5.91
N GLY A 341 -18.65 -9.66 5.74
CA GLY A 341 -19.95 -10.17 6.15
C GLY A 341 -20.23 -9.70 7.57
N SER A 342 -21.31 -8.96 7.72
CA SER A 342 -21.92 -8.56 8.99
C SER A 342 -22.37 -9.77 9.75
#